data_841b3168b6abf6f9a64d46b668559527
#
_entry.id   841b3168b6abf6f9a64d46b668559527
#
_cell.length_a   1.000
_cell.length_b   1.000
_cell.length_c   1.000
_cell.angle_alpha   90.00
_cell.angle_beta   90.00
_cell.angle_gamma   90.00
#
_symmetry.space_group_name_H-M   'P 1'
#
loop_
_entity.id
_entity.type
_entity.pdbx_description
1 polymer ?
#
loop_
_entity_poly.entity_id
_entity_poly.type
_entity_poly.pdbx_seq_one_letter_code
_entity_poly.pdbx_strand_id
1 'polypeptide(L)'
;MVIKESLRAHAYLSLYNVSTDMVVANRIIPDSVNDPFFANWKENQQGYKQEIHDNFHPLPVKEVPLYQEELCGLAALERLKETLYGEEDPTQVYYKEDTVRMIQGDGGYSLELYLPGIPKEQIQLNKTGDELNIRIGNHRRNLVLPQALAALKPSGAKMEEDFLKIKFAA
;
A
#
# COMPACT_ATOMS: atom_id res chain seq x y z
N MET A 1 -1.10 15.45 5.63
CA MET A 1 -1.65 15.39 4.25
C MET A 1 -0.91 14.35 3.39
N VAL A 2 0.40 14.39 3.29
CA VAL A 2 1.22 13.48 2.45
C VAL A 2 1.00 12.00 2.79
N ILE A 3 1.03 11.60 4.07
CA ILE A 3 0.84 10.21 4.50
C ILE A 3 -0.50 9.65 4.00
N LYS A 4 -1.59 10.41 4.15
CA LYS A 4 -2.92 9.99 3.68
C LYS A 4 -3.00 9.82 2.16
N GLU A 5 -2.32 10.68 1.40
CA GLU A 5 -2.26 10.54 -0.06
C GLU A 5 -1.41 9.34 -0.48
N SER A 6 -0.31 9.08 0.22
CA SER A 6 0.52 7.90 -0.01
C SER A 6 -0.23 6.60 0.30
N LEU A 7 -1.01 6.57 1.40
CA LEU A 7 -1.85 5.41 1.72
C LEU A 7 -2.93 5.18 0.66
N ARG A 8 -3.55 6.27 0.17
CA ARG A 8 -4.51 6.19 -0.93
C ARG A 8 -3.87 5.68 -2.23
N ALA A 9 -2.66 6.16 -2.55
CA ALA A 9 -1.90 5.68 -3.69
C ALA A 9 -1.57 4.19 -3.56
N HIS A 10 -1.16 3.74 -2.37
CA HIS A 10 -0.91 2.33 -2.07
C HIS A 10 -2.16 1.47 -2.31
N ALA A 11 -3.33 1.90 -1.84
CA ALA A 11 -4.59 1.20 -2.08
C ALA A 11 -4.94 1.12 -3.59
N TYR A 12 -4.65 2.18 -4.36
CA TYR A 12 -4.88 2.15 -5.81
C TYR A 12 -3.91 1.23 -6.54
N LEU A 13 -2.64 1.20 -6.15
CA LEU A 13 -1.69 0.23 -6.68
C LEU A 13 -2.19 -1.21 -6.42
N SER A 14 -2.63 -1.48 -5.19
CA SER A 14 -3.21 -2.78 -4.81
C SER A 14 -4.48 -3.09 -5.61
N LEU A 15 -5.37 -2.10 -5.82
CA LEU A 15 -6.55 -2.26 -6.67
C LEU A 15 -6.16 -2.75 -8.07
N TYR A 16 -5.08 -2.22 -8.66
CA TYR A 16 -4.59 -2.62 -9.98
C TYR A 16 -3.65 -3.82 -9.97
N ASN A 17 -3.53 -4.53 -8.87
CA ASN A 17 -2.65 -5.70 -8.69
C ASN A 17 -1.16 -5.35 -8.85
N VAL A 18 -0.79 -4.16 -8.41
CA VAL A 18 0.60 -3.73 -8.33
C VAL A 18 1.02 -3.82 -6.87
N SER A 19 1.93 -4.75 -6.59
CA SER A 19 2.47 -4.94 -5.24
C SER A 19 3.39 -3.80 -4.87
N THR A 20 3.29 -3.34 -3.62
CA THR A 20 4.24 -2.39 -3.03
C THR A 20 5.25 -3.18 -2.23
N ASP A 21 6.51 -2.89 -2.42
CA ASP A 21 7.64 -3.65 -1.87
C ASP A 21 8.18 -3.03 -0.57
N MET A 22 8.21 -1.71 -0.50
CA MET A 22 8.61 -0.96 0.69
C MET A 22 8.06 0.46 0.66
N VAL A 23 8.18 1.15 1.77
CA VAL A 23 7.89 2.58 1.91
C VAL A 23 9.19 3.33 2.20
N VAL A 24 9.40 4.46 1.55
CA VAL A 24 10.54 5.35 1.82
C VAL A 24 10.02 6.65 2.43
N ALA A 25 10.31 6.84 3.72
CA ALA A 25 10.07 8.10 4.42
C ALA A 25 11.23 9.06 4.13
N ASN A 26 11.00 10.00 3.22
CA ASN A 26 12.02 10.90 2.71
C ASN A 26 12.06 12.23 3.49
N ARG A 27 13.25 12.86 3.51
CA ARG A 27 13.51 14.17 4.14
C ARG A 27 13.30 14.16 5.65
N ILE A 28 13.75 13.13 6.32
CA ILE A 28 13.75 13.04 7.76
C ILE A 28 14.82 14.00 8.31
N ILE A 29 14.42 14.94 9.16
CA ILE A 29 15.35 15.88 9.79
C ILE A 29 16.30 15.09 10.68
N PRO A 30 17.64 15.15 10.44
CA PRO A 30 18.60 14.39 11.20
C PRO A 30 18.67 14.81 12.68
N ASP A 31 18.99 13.87 13.57
CA ASP A 31 19.13 14.15 14.99
C ASP A 31 20.28 15.13 15.30
N SER A 32 21.28 15.21 14.42
CA SER A 32 22.39 16.16 14.49
C SER A 32 21.98 17.62 14.32
N VAL A 33 20.78 17.91 13.80
CA VAL A 33 20.24 19.28 13.69
C VAL A 33 19.75 19.73 15.07
N ASN A 34 20.52 20.60 15.72
CA ASN A 34 20.25 21.06 17.09
C ASN A 34 19.75 22.52 17.17
N ASP A 35 19.45 23.14 16.05
CA ASP A 35 18.88 24.50 16.03
C ASP A 35 17.49 24.48 16.67
N PRO A 36 17.21 25.35 17.66
CA PRO A 36 15.90 25.45 18.32
C PRO A 36 14.72 25.69 17.37
N PHE A 37 14.98 26.28 16.20
CA PHE A 37 13.96 26.45 15.18
C PHE A 37 13.33 25.14 14.73
N PHE A 38 14.09 24.06 14.73
CA PHE A 38 13.61 22.74 14.30
C PHE A 38 13.03 21.87 15.43
N ALA A 39 13.01 22.32 16.67
CA ALA A 39 12.56 21.51 17.80
C ALA A 39 11.15 20.95 17.61
N ASN A 40 10.17 21.79 17.29
CA ASN A 40 8.79 21.39 17.05
C ASN A 40 8.62 20.51 15.80
N TRP A 41 9.45 20.76 14.76
CA TRP A 41 9.45 19.92 13.57
C TRP A 41 9.91 18.50 13.87
N LYS A 42 10.98 18.36 14.68
CA LYS A 42 11.50 17.05 15.10
C LYS A 42 10.51 16.31 15.98
N GLU A 43 9.86 16.98 16.91
CA GLU A 43 8.81 16.39 17.76
C GLU A 43 7.64 15.85 16.91
N ASN A 44 7.10 16.68 16.01
CA ASN A 44 6.03 16.26 15.10
C ASN A 44 6.46 15.12 14.18
N GLN A 45 7.72 15.11 13.73
CA GLN A 45 8.28 14.07 12.88
C GLN A 45 8.22 12.70 13.54
N GLN A 46 8.45 12.59 14.86
CA GLN A 46 8.35 11.30 15.55
C GLN A 46 6.92 10.74 15.47
N GLY A 47 5.92 11.58 15.65
CA GLY A 47 4.51 11.18 15.47
C GLY A 47 4.22 10.71 14.03
N TYR A 48 4.75 11.42 13.03
CA TYR A 48 4.57 11.02 11.63
C TYR A 48 5.30 9.72 11.27
N LYS A 49 6.47 9.46 11.83
CA LYS A 49 7.18 8.19 11.66
C LYS A 49 6.34 7.04 12.18
N GLN A 50 5.78 7.18 13.39
CA GLN A 50 4.88 6.17 13.95
C GLN A 50 3.63 5.99 13.07
N GLU A 51 3.00 7.08 12.63
CA GLU A 51 1.84 7.04 11.73
C GLU A 51 2.16 6.31 10.41
N ILE A 52 3.36 6.49 9.85
CA ILE A 52 3.80 5.77 8.64
C ILE A 52 3.92 4.27 8.94
N HIS A 53 4.61 3.89 10.02
CA HIS A 53 4.75 2.49 10.39
C HIS A 53 3.40 1.81 10.61
N ASP A 54 2.49 2.45 11.33
CA ASP A 54 1.17 1.88 11.64
C ASP A 54 0.29 1.71 10.38
N ASN A 55 0.29 2.72 9.50
CA ASN A 55 -0.58 2.71 8.32
C ASN A 55 -0.05 1.83 7.17
N PHE A 56 1.25 1.60 7.11
CA PHE A 56 1.86 0.80 6.02
C PHE A 56 2.32 -0.58 6.47
N HIS A 57 2.11 -0.94 7.75
CA HIS A 57 2.37 -2.31 8.20
C HIS A 57 1.61 -3.32 7.31
N PRO A 58 2.25 -4.43 6.87
CA PRO A 58 3.56 -4.94 7.26
C PRO A 58 4.72 -4.56 6.31
N LEU A 59 4.54 -3.55 5.45
CA LEU A 59 5.61 -3.11 4.57
C LEU A 59 6.82 -2.59 5.37
N PRO A 60 8.05 -2.93 4.96
CA PRO A 60 9.23 -2.32 5.54
C PRO A 60 9.27 -0.82 5.21
N VAL A 61 9.66 -0.03 6.20
CA VAL A 61 9.81 1.42 6.06
C VAL A 61 11.30 1.77 6.18
N LYS A 62 11.85 2.39 5.14
CA LYS A 62 13.22 2.92 5.16
C LYS A 62 13.19 4.45 5.23
N GLU A 63 14.12 5.02 5.95
CA GLU A 63 14.21 6.46 6.17
C GLU A 63 15.36 7.07 5.36
N VAL A 64 15.10 8.21 4.73
CA VAL A 64 16.11 9.00 4.04
C VAL A 64 16.21 10.35 4.74
N PRO A 65 17.40 10.73 5.23
CA PRO A 65 17.58 11.99 5.90
C PRO A 65 17.43 13.18 4.93
N LEU A 66 17.08 14.33 5.47
CA LEU A 66 17.20 15.59 4.76
C LEU A 66 18.70 15.90 4.60
N TYR A 67 19.17 15.82 3.37
CA TYR A 67 20.56 16.18 3.04
C TYR A 67 20.74 17.69 3.04
N GLN A 68 21.97 18.14 3.25
CA GLN A 68 22.32 19.57 3.24
C GLN A 68 22.26 20.19 1.84
N GLU A 69 22.29 19.36 0.81
CA GLU A 69 22.28 19.74 -0.60
C GLU A 69 21.36 18.84 -1.43
N GLU A 70 21.01 19.26 -2.61
CA GLU A 70 20.25 18.44 -3.54
C GLU A 70 21.08 17.24 -4.01
N LEU A 71 20.40 16.09 -4.13
CA LEU A 71 21.01 14.86 -4.62
C LEU A 71 21.06 14.85 -6.16
N CYS A 72 22.13 15.39 -6.71
CA CYS A 72 22.36 15.45 -8.15
C CYS A 72 23.63 14.69 -8.55
N GLY A 73 23.56 13.95 -9.65
CA GLY A 73 24.70 13.21 -10.22
C GLY A 73 24.99 11.88 -9.51
N LEU A 74 25.90 11.10 -10.09
CA LEU A 74 26.17 9.72 -9.66
C LEU A 74 26.66 9.61 -8.22
N ALA A 75 27.57 10.50 -7.79
CA ALA A 75 28.10 10.47 -6.43
C ALA A 75 27.01 10.69 -5.36
N ALA A 76 26.03 11.57 -5.64
CA ALA A 76 24.90 11.79 -4.74
C ALA A 76 23.93 10.58 -4.72
N LEU A 77 23.73 9.92 -5.87
CA LEU A 77 22.92 8.70 -5.96
C LEU A 77 23.61 7.52 -5.26
N GLU A 78 24.93 7.44 -5.30
CA GLU A 78 25.68 6.43 -4.52
C GLU A 78 25.48 6.63 -3.02
N ARG A 79 25.52 7.86 -2.51
CA ARG A 79 25.19 8.18 -1.10
C ARG A 79 23.76 7.80 -0.74
N LEU A 80 22.81 8.06 -1.63
CA LEU A 80 21.41 7.66 -1.42
C LEU A 80 21.27 6.14 -1.38
N LYS A 81 21.92 5.42 -2.31
CA LYS A 81 21.97 3.95 -2.32
C LYS A 81 22.51 3.43 -0.99
N GLU A 82 23.64 3.97 -0.53
CA GLU A 82 24.24 3.58 0.75
C GLU A 82 23.28 3.80 1.93
N THR A 83 22.59 4.94 1.94
CA THR A 83 21.60 5.26 2.98
C THR A 83 20.41 4.30 2.98
N LEU A 84 19.89 3.94 1.79
CA LEU A 84 18.70 3.09 1.65
C LEU A 84 19.01 1.60 1.80
N TYR A 85 20.11 1.16 1.24
CA TYR A 85 20.37 -0.27 1.06
C TYR A 85 21.63 -0.75 1.81
N GLY A 86 22.63 0.13 2.06
CA GLY A 86 23.90 -0.29 2.64
C GLY A 86 24.49 -1.44 1.84
N GLU A 87 24.65 -2.59 2.48
CA GLU A 87 25.13 -3.84 1.88
C GLU A 87 24.00 -4.72 1.28
N GLU A 88 22.75 -4.30 1.41
CA GLU A 88 21.62 -5.07 0.88
C GLU A 88 21.56 -4.96 -0.66
N ASP A 89 21.09 -6.02 -1.30
CA ASP A 89 20.82 -6.01 -2.74
C ASP A 89 19.54 -5.20 -3.03
N PRO A 90 19.62 -4.04 -3.72
CA PRO A 90 18.44 -3.24 -4.05
C PRO A 90 17.46 -3.93 -5.00
N THR A 91 17.84 -5.05 -5.63
CA THR A 91 16.99 -5.81 -6.54
C THR A 91 16.21 -6.91 -5.82
N GLN A 92 16.47 -7.16 -4.55
CA GLN A 92 15.69 -8.13 -3.77
C GLN A 92 14.24 -7.66 -3.56
N VAL A 93 13.34 -8.60 -3.41
CA VAL A 93 11.96 -8.33 -3.02
C VAL A 93 11.91 -8.26 -1.49
N TYR A 94 11.62 -7.08 -0.95
CA TYR A 94 11.56 -6.83 0.49
C TYR A 94 10.25 -7.31 1.12
N TYR A 95 9.17 -7.25 0.33
CA TYR A 95 7.86 -7.70 0.76
C TYR A 95 7.06 -8.20 -0.43
N LYS A 96 6.38 -9.32 -0.25
CA LYS A 96 5.53 -9.91 -1.29
C LYS A 96 4.22 -10.36 -0.67
N GLU A 97 3.15 -9.71 -1.09
CA GLU A 97 1.79 -10.16 -0.79
C GLU A 97 0.94 -10.14 -2.06
N ASP A 98 0.08 -11.13 -2.19
CA ASP A 98 -0.89 -11.16 -3.26
C ASP A 98 -2.01 -10.16 -2.95
N THR A 99 -2.10 -9.10 -3.74
CA THR A 99 -3.15 -8.07 -3.60
C THR A 99 -4.54 -8.59 -3.98
N VAL A 100 -4.61 -9.72 -4.68
CA VAL A 100 -5.84 -10.42 -5.05
C VAL A 100 -5.64 -11.91 -4.82
N ARG A 101 -6.46 -12.51 -3.98
CA ARG A 101 -6.42 -13.94 -3.72
C ARG A 101 -7.81 -14.57 -3.73
N MET A 102 -7.90 -15.81 -4.17
CA MET A 102 -9.13 -16.61 -4.13
C MET A 102 -8.96 -17.70 -3.10
N ILE A 103 -9.92 -17.76 -2.19
CA ILE A 103 -9.95 -18.76 -1.11
C ILE A 103 -11.18 -19.63 -1.30
N GLN A 104 -10.99 -20.95 -1.29
CA GLN A 104 -12.07 -21.92 -1.26
C GLN A 104 -12.34 -22.32 0.18
N GLY A 105 -13.59 -22.24 0.61
CA GLY A 105 -14.05 -22.66 1.94
C GLY A 105 -15.24 -23.60 1.86
N ASP A 106 -15.72 -24.07 3.02
CA ASP A 106 -16.82 -25.05 3.13
C ASP A 106 -18.17 -24.57 2.57
N GLY A 107 -18.35 -23.26 2.38
CA GLY A 107 -19.60 -22.66 1.88
C GLY A 107 -19.48 -21.98 0.51
N GLY A 108 -18.40 -22.23 -0.25
CA GLY A 108 -18.18 -21.61 -1.55
C GLY A 108 -16.81 -20.95 -1.69
N TYR A 109 -16.74 -19.88 -2.44
CA TYR A 109 -15.48 -19.16 -2.70
C TYR A 109 -15.53 -17.76 -2.12
N SER A 110 -14.37 -17.26 -1.68
CA SER A 110 -14.13 -15.87 -1.33
C SER A 110 -13.07 -15.29 -2.25
N LEU A 111 -13.37 -14.14 -2.85
CA LEU A 111 -12.39 -13.32 -3.53
C LEU A 111 -11.99 -12.21 -2.58
N GLU A 112 -10.72 -12.11 -2.26
CA GLU A 112 -10.16 -11.11 -1.36
C GLU A 112 -9.27 -10.14 -2.12
N LEU A 113 -9.51 -8.85 -1.92
CA LEU A 113 -8.71 -7.77 -2.51
C LEU A 113 -8.12 -6.93 -1.38
N TYR A 114 -6.81 -6.74 -1.38
CA TYR A 114 -6.13 -5.86 -0.44
C TYR A 114 -6.34 -4.40 -0.82
N LEU A 115 -7.03 -3.65 0.02
CA LEU A 115 -7.39 -2.25 -0.20
C LEU A 115 -7.16 -1.43 1.09
N PRO A 116 -5.89 -1.22 1.49
CA PRO A 116 -5.55 -0.60 2.76
C PRO A 116 -6.08 0.82 2.87
N GLY A 117 -6.67 1.15 4.03
CA GLY A 117 -7.18 2.47 4.34
C GLY A 117 -8.39 2.93 3.51
N ILE A 118 -9.04 2.04 2.76
CA ILE A 118 -10.26 2.37 1.99
C ILE A 118 -11.51 1.96 2.76
N PRO A 119 -12.36 2.91 3.18
CA PRO A 119 -13.65 2.60 3.78
C PRO A 119 -14.57 1.86 2.81
N LYS A 120 -15.33 0.88 3.31
CA LYS A 120 -16.26 0.08 2.50
C LYS A 120 -17.26 0.94 1.72
N GLU A 121 -17.69 2.05 2.29
CA GLU A 121 -18.68 2.98 1.72
C GLU A 121 -18.20 3.64 0.43
N GLN A 122 -16.88 3.68 0.21
CA GLN A 122 -16.28 4.22 -1.01
C GLN A 122 -16.17 3.18 -2.14
N ILE A 123 -16.46 1.90 -1.84
CA ILE A 123 -16.30 0.80 -2.77
C ILE A 123 -17.65 0.47 -3.41
N GLN A 124 -17.69 0.51 -4.72
CA GLN A 124 -18.82 0.07 -5.51
C GLN A 124 -18.45 -1.21 -6.26
N LEU A 125 -19.31 -2.21 -6.15
CA LEU A 125 -19.12 -3.51 -6.78
C LEU A 125 -20.30 -3.81 -7.72
N ASN A 126 -19.99 -4.25 -8.91
CA ASN A 126 -20.99 -4.74 -9.87
C ASN A 126 -20.42 -5.94 -10.63
N LYS A 127 -21.19 -7.04 -10.69
CA LYS A 127 -20.82 -8.23 -11.48
C LYS A 127 -21.68 -8.29 -12.73
N THR A 128 -21.03 -8.44 -13.87
CA THR A 128 -21.70 -8.60 -15.17
C THR A 128 -21.05 -9.77 -15.92
N GLY A 129 -21.78 -10.86 -16.06
CA GLY A 129 -21.21 -12.07 -16.65
C GLY A 129 -20.05 -12.62 -15.80
N ASP A 130 -18.90 -12.75 -16.40
CA ASP A 130 -17.64 -13.17 -15.77
C ASP A 130 -16.75 -12.01 -15.30
N GLU A 131 -17.20 -10.78 -15.42
CA GLU A 131 -16.46 -9.60 -14.96
C GLU A 131 -16.99 -9.06 -13.64
N LEU A 132 -16.08 -8.81 -12.71
CA LEU A 132 -16.33 -8.05 -11.50
C LEU A 132 -15.77 -6.63 -11.67
N ASN A 133 -16.67 -5.66 -11.69
CA ASN A 133 -16.33 -4.25 -11.74
C ASN A 133 -16.19 -3.71 -10.32
N ILE A 134 -15.03 -3.18 -10.02
CA ILE A 134 -14.69 -2.57 -8.73
C ILE A 134 -14.40 -1.10 -8.98
N ARG A 135 -15.10 -0.21 -8.26
CA ARG A 135 -14.89 1.23 -8.35
C ARG A 135 -14.63 1.81 -6.98
N ILE A 136 -13.59 2.64 -6.90
CA ILE A 136 -13.20 3.41 -5.69
C ILE A 136 -12.97 4.85 -6.14
N GLY A 137 -13.88 5.75 -5.79
CA GLY A 137 -13.84 7.12 -6.28
C GLY A 137 -13.83 7.19 -7.82
N ASN A 138 -12.77 7.74 -8.39
CA ASN A 138 -12.57 7.85 -9.85
C ASN A 138 -11.84 6.65 -10.47
N HIS A 139 -11.33 5.74 -9.64
CA HIS A 139 -10.60 4.55 -10.11
C HIS A 139 -11.57 3.40 -10.34
N ARG A 140 -11.36 2.70 -11.45
CA ARG A 140 -12.16 1.54 -11.82
C ARG A 140 -11.27 0.42 -12.31
N ARG A 141 -11.49 -0.78 -11.79
CA ARG A 141 -10.89 -2.02 -12.27
C ARG A 141 -11.96 -3.01 -12.68
N ASN A 142 -11.81 -3.62 -13.85
CA ASN A 142 -12.56 -4.79 -14.26
C ASN A 142 -11.68 -6.01 -14.02
N LEU A 143 -12.13 -6.91 -13.18
CA LEU A 143 -11.48 -8.16 -12.87
C LEU A 143 -12.24 -9.30 -13.54
N VAL A 144 -11.59 -10.00 -14.46
CA VAL A 144 -12.14 -11.23 -15.05
C VAL A 144 -12.07 -12.32 -13.99
N LEU A 145 -13.23 -12.87 -13.65
CA LEU A 145 -13.35 -13.90 -12.63
C LEU A 145 -12.92 -15.26 -13.19
N PRO A 146 -12.20 -16.06 -12.40
CA PRO A 146 -11.97 -17.45 -12.74
C PRO A 146 -13.29 -18.19 -13.02
N GLN A 147 -13.25 -19.21 -13.87
CA GLN A 147 -14.44 -19.95 -14.29
C GLN A 147 -15.27 -20.49 -13.11
N ALA A 148 -14.61 -20.86 -12.00
CA ALA A 148 -15.28 -21.30 -10.77
C ALA A 148 -16.16 -20.21 -10.13
N LEU A 149 -15.86 -18.92 -10.33
CA LEU A 149 -16.63 -17.79 -9.80
C LEU A 149 -17.56 -17.15 -10.84
N ALA A 150 -17.28 -17.35 -12.11
CA ALA A 150 -18.03 -16.71 -13.20
C ALA A 150 -19.53 -17.07 -13.17
N ALA A 151 -19.84 -18.35 -12.87
CA ALA A 151 -21.21 -18.86 -12.76
C ALA A 151 -21.91 -18.49 -11.45
N LEU A 152 -21.17 -18.11 -10.41
CA LEU A 152 -21.69 -17.85 -9.07
C LEU A 152 -22.12 -16.38 -8.92
N LYS A 153 -23.09 -16.13 -8.04
CA LYS A 153 -23.48 -14.76 -7.68
C LYS A 153 -22.78 -14.31 -6.41
N PRO A 154 -22.33 -13.04 -6.32
CA PRO A 154 -21.87 -12.50 -5.06
C PRO A 154 -22.99 -12.55 -4.02
N SER A 155 -22.76 -13.19 -2.90
CA SER A 155 -23.72 -13.30 -1.79
C SER A 155 -23.50 -12.21 -0.73
N GLY A 156 -22.37 -11.52 -0.77
CA GLY A 156 -22.04 -10.41 0.12
C GLY A 156 -20.61 -9.93 -0.06
N ALA A 157 -20.35 -8.72 0.44
CA ALA A 157 -19.03 -8.13 0.50
C ALA A 157 -18.79 -7.47 1.87
N LYS A 158 -17.60 -7.67 2.44
CA LYS A 158 -17.22 -7.18 3.77
C LYS A 158 -15.77 -6.70 3.76
N MET A 159 -15.48 -5.62 4.48
CA MET A 159 -14.09 -5.22 4.77
C MET A 159 -13.67 -5.87 6.08
N GLU A 160 -12.54 -6.54 6.07
CA GLU A 160 -11.88 -7.12 7.25
C GLU A 160 -10.37 -6.93 7.08
N GLU A 161 -9.73 -6.27 8.05
CA GLU A 161 -8.26 -6.08 8.08
C GLU A 161 -7.68 -5.62 6.73
N ASP A 162 -8.20 -4.52 6.18
CA ASP A 162 -7.79 -3.99 4.87
C ASP A 162 -8.08 -4.90 3.65
N PHE A 163 -8.74 -6.02 3.83
CA PHE A 163 -9.20 -6.87 2.73
C PHE A 163 -10.69 -6.70 2.46
N LEU A 164 -11.00 -6.40 1.21
CA LEU A 164 -12.36 -6.54 0.70
C LEU A 164 -12.63 -8.01 0.38
N LYS A 165 -13.40 -8.68 1.22
CA LYS A 165 -13.79 -10.08 1.05
C LYS A 165 -15.15 -10.16 0.37
N ILE A 166 -15.19 -10.73 -0.83
CA ILE A 166 -16.40 -10.92 -1.63
C ILE A 166 -16.73 -12.40 -1.65
N LYS A 167 -17.85 -12.76 -1.04
CA LYS A 167 -18.30 -14.16 -0.99
C LYS A 167 -19.14 -14.51 -2.21
N PHE A 168 -18.92 -15.69 -2.75
CA PHE A 168 -19.66 -16.28 -3.84
C PHE A 168 -20.25 -17.62 -3.33
N ALA A 169 -21.56 -17.73 -3.39
CA ALA A 169 -22.28 -18.95 -3.05
C ALA A 169 -22.90 -19.57 -4.30
N ALA A 170 -23.03 -20.88 -4.28
CA ALA A 170 -23.73 -21.65 -5.31
C ALA A 170 -25.25 -21.42 -5.27
#